data_5f9b1b0a6c6251d406e85f455474278d
#
_entry.id   5f9b1b0a6c6251d406e85f455474278d
#
_cell.length_a   1.000
_cell.length_b   1.000
_cell.length_c   1.000
_cell.angle_alpha   90.00
_cell.angle_beta   90.00
_cell.angle_gamma   90.00
#
_symmetry.space_group_name_H-M   'P 1'
#
loop_
_entity.id
_entity.type
_entity.pdbx_description
1 polymer ?
#
loop_
_entity_poly.entity_id
_entity_poly.type
_entity_poly.pdbx_seq_one_letter_code
_entity_poly.pdbx_strand_id
1 'polypeptide(L)'
;QAAALLTSARTALDAAEAAAETDRARALSALDTAQRALAMANHQTDAIFSAKSDLDAIRDRLGAAIGSISSDISDVERLDTDPATFDPMVADARAAIAEAQAALANNGDPLAALEHLRAAEATLDAALAPLRSEEETYNRARSSAQAQLSLAESAVAQAERYVQGRRGAIDLQVRSTLNDAEQALRAAREAIENDPTAAITHASNARAFADRVMATPIQPAAG
;
A
#
# COMPACT_ATOMS: atom_id res chain seq x y z
N GLN A 1 -10.50 44.15 8.95
CA GLN A 1 -9.31 44.92 9.34
C GLN A 1 -8.52 45.40 8.13
N ALA A 2 -8.17 44.59 7.15
CA ALA A 2 -7.44 44.99 5.93
C ALA A 2 -8.17 46.11 5.18
N ALA A 3 -9.50 46.02 5.02
CA ALA A 3 -10.30 47.07 4.37
C ALA A 3 -10.23 48.41 5.12
N ALA A 4 -10.20 48.41 6.46
CA ALA A 4 -10.04 49.61 7.25
C ALA A 4 -8.64 50.25 7.07
N LEU A 5 -7.60 49.44 6.98
CA LEU A 5 -6.24 49.87 6.68
C LEU A 5 -6.10 50.49 5.28
N LEU A 6 -6.76 49.91 4.30
CA LEU A 6 -6.82 50.48 2.94
C LEU A 6 -7.54 51.84 2.90
N THR A 7 -8.65 51.97 3.65
CA THR A 7 -9.34 53.26 3.82
C THR A 7 -8.45 54.30 4.50
N SER A 8 -7.73 53.89 5.53
CA SER A 8 -6.75 54.76 6.23
C SER A 8 -5.59 55.20 5.32
N ALA A 9 -5.10 54.25 4.51
CA ALA A 9 -4.03 54.55 3.53
C ALA A 9 -4.52 55.56 2.48
N ARG A 10 -5.75 55.43 2.00
CA ARG A 10 -6.35 56.34 1.04
C ARG A 10 -6.55 57.73 1.62
N THR A 11 -7.12 57.82 2.82
CA THR A 11 -7.28 59.11 3.53
C THR A 11 -5.95 59.81 3.76
N ALA A 12 -4.91 59.06 4.12
CA ALA A 12 -3.55 59.61 4.31
C ALA A 12 -2.93 60.10 2.97
N LEU A 13 -3.22 59.39 1.86
CA LEU A 13 -2.76 59.77 0.53
C LEU A 13 -3.44 61.08 0.09
N ASP A 14 -4.78 61.19 0.26
CA ASP A 14 -5.55 62.42 -0.03
C ASP A 14 -5.03 63.61 0.77
N ALA A 15 -4.64 63.38 2.05
CA ALA A 15 -4.04 64.40 2.91
C ALA A 15 -2.63 64.77 2.45
N ALA A 16 -1.86 63.86 1.91
CA ALA A 16 -0.53 64.14 1.35
C ALA A 16 -0.64 64.97 0.07
N GLU A 17 -1.56 64.64 -0.81
CA GLU A 17 -1.82 65.42 -2.02
C GLU A 17 -2.27 66.84 -1.72
N ALA A 18 -3.20 67.03 -0.78
CA ALA A 18 -3.65 68.35 -0.35
C ALA A 18 -2.53 69.23 0.28
N ALA A 19 -1.55 68.63 0.88
CA ALA A 19 -0.41 69.35 1.52
C ALA A 19 0.81 69.51 0.59
N ALA A 20 0.83 68.86 -0.56
CA ALA A 20 2.02 68.72 -1.42
C ALA A 20 2.66 70.06 -1.81
N GLU A 21 1.86 71.08 -2.12
CA GLU A 21 2.34 72.39 -2.59
C GLU A 21 2.55 73.40 -1.43
N THR A 22 1.88 73.21 -0.28
CA THR A 22 1.86 74.19 0.81
C THR A 22 2.66 73.83 2.02
N ASP A 23 2.77 72.50 2.33
CA ASP A 23 3.50 72.00 3.50
C ASP A 23 4.14 70.65 3.19
N ARG A 24 5.36 70.69 2.70
CA ARG A 24 6.15 69.49 2.33
C ARG A 24 6.39 68.54 3.48
N ALA A 25 6.57 69.00 4.72
CA ALA A 25 6.78 68.16 5.86
C ALA A 25 5.52 67.36 6.20
N ARG A 26 4.35 67.96 6.14
CA ARG A 26 3.05 67.35 6.36
C ARG A 26 2.73 66.36 5.24
N ALA A 27 3.04 66.67 3.98
CA ALA A 27 2.88 65.76 2.88
C ALA A 27 3.71 64.49 3.02
N LEU A 28 5.00 64.62 3.41
CA LEU A 28 5.89 63.46 3.67
C LEU A 28 5.40 62.59 4.84
N SER A 29 4.92 63.18 5.93
CA SER A 29 4.38 62.44 7.08
C SER A 29 3.08 61.69 6.69
N ALA A 30 2.23 62.27 5.89
CA ALA A 30 1.04 61.64 5.41
C ALA A 30 1.34 60.45 4.43
N LEU A 31 2.33 60.62 3.54
CA LEU A 31 2.82 59.56 2.68
C LEU A 31 3.39 58.38 3.48
N ASP A 32 4.19 58.63 4.49
CA ASP A 32 4.75 57.60 5.37
C ASP A 32 3.63 56.84 6.14
N THR A 33 2.56 57.54 6.54
CA THR A 33 1.38 56.95 7.16
C THR A 33 0.63 56.05 6.17
N ALA A 34 0.45 56.51 4.91
CA ALA A 34 -0.18 55.75 3.86
C ALA A 34 0.61 54.46 3.54
N GLN A 35 1.91 54.58 3.41
CA GLN A 35 2.83 53.44 3.15
C GLN A 35 2.74 52.41 4.27
N ARG A 36 2.77 52.84 5.54
CA ARG A 36 2.65 51.92 6.70
C ARG A 36 1.29 51.20 6.71
N ALA A 37 0.19 51.91 6.48
CA ALA A 37 -1.12 51.32 6.43
C ALA A 37 -1.26 50.32 5.29
N LEU A 38 -0.70 50.58 4.11
CA LEU A 38 -0.67 49.69 2.97
C LEU A 38 0.17 48.45 3.24
N ALA A 39 1.36 48.60 3.85
CA ALA A 39 2.21 47.47 4.24
C ALA A 39 1.53 46.54 5.23
N MET A 40 0.82 47.11 6.24
CA MET A 40 0.02 46.31 7.19
C MET A 40 -1.15 45.60 6.52
N ALA A 41 -1.85 46.25 5.58
CA ALA A 41 -2.95 45.63 4.82
C ALA A 41 -2.44 44.46 3.99
N ASN A 42 -1.32 44.61 3.28
CA ASN A 42 -0.68 43.54 2.51
C ASN A 42 -0.28 42.36 3.41
N HIS A 43 0.38 42.64 4.54
CA HIS A 43 0.77 41.61 5.47
C HIS A 43 -0.42 40.80 6.01
N GLN A 44 -1.53 41.47 6.34
CA GLN A 44 -2.76 40.77 6.77
C GLN A 44 -3.37 39.92 5.64
N THR A 45 -3.32 40.42 4.42
CA THR A 45 -3.85 39.69 3.24
C THR A 45 -3.00 38.44 2.97
N ASP A 46 -1.68 38.59 2.99
CA ASP A 46 -0.73 37.48 2.81
C ASP A 46 -0.91 36.41 3.90
N ALA A 47 -1.11 36.83 5.16
CA ALA A 47 -1.38 35.91 6.27
C ALA A 47 -2.69 35.10 6.07
N ILE A 48 -3.75 35.74 5.51
CA ILE A 48 -5.00 35.06 5.21
C ILE A 48 -4.82 34.03 4.08
N PHE A 49 -4.09 34.40 3.01
CA PHE A 49 -3.81 33.48 1.91
C PHE A 49 -2.96 32.30 2.35
N SER A 50 -1.92 32.53 3.21
CA SER A 50 -1.11 31.46 3.78
C SER A 50 -1.97 30.52 4.63
N ALA A 51 -2.77 31.06 5.56
CA ALA A 51 -3.65 30.25 6.39
C ALA A 51 -4.66 29.43 5.58
N LYS A 52 -5.19 30.00 4.48
CA LYS A 52 -6.06 29.25 3.57
C LYS A 52 -5.33 28.10 2.91
N SER A 53 -4.13 28.35 2.38
CA SER A 53 -3.29 27.32 1.75
C SER A 53 -2.96 26.19 2.72
N ASP A 54 -2.62 26.54 3.99
CA ASP A 54 -2.32 25.58 5.03
C ASP A 54 -3.54 24.70 5.37
N LEU A 55 -4.74 25.31 5.44
CA LEU A 55 -5.98 24.57 5.65
C LEU A 55 -6.32 23.64 4.48
N ASP A 56 -6.14 24.10 3.24
CA ASP A 56 -6.36 23.26 2.07
C ASP A 56 -5.39 22.06 2.06
N ALA A 57 -4.11 22.27 2.42
CA ALA A 57 -3.13 21.19 2.55
C ALA A 57 -3.50 20.18 3.68
N ILE A 58 -4.06 20.64 4.78
CA ILE A 58 -4.54 19.76 5.86
C ILE A 58 -5.74 18.93 5.38
N ARG A 59 -6.67 19.53 4.64
CA ARG A 59 -7.82 18.82 4.06
C ARG A 59 -7.40 17.72 3.10
N ASP A 60 -6.40 17.99 2.24
CA ASP A 60 -5.86 16.98 1.34
C ASP A 60 -5.23 15.80 2.11
N ARG A 61 -4.51 16.11 3.19
CA ARG A 61 -3.92 15.09 4.08
C ARG A 61 -5.00 14.27 4.81
N LEU A 62 -6.08 14.89 5.26
CA LEU A 62 -7.22 14.20 5.86
C LEU A 62 -7.86 13.24 4.86
N GLY A 63 -8.09 13.68 3.61
CA GLY A 63 -8.63 12.82 2.56
C GLY A 63 -7.74 11.60 2.28
N ALA A 64 -6.43 11.80 2.18
CA ALA A 64 -5.48 10.73 1.97
C ALA A 64 -5.44 9.74 3.15
N ALA A 65 -5.42 10.26 4.40
CA ALA A 65 -5.41 9.43 5.59
C ALA A 65 -6.70 8.61 5.78
N ILE A 66 -7.87 9.17 5.44
CA ILE A 66 -9.14 8.42 5.40
C ILE A 66 -9.04 7.25 4.40
N GLY A 67 -8.47 7.48 3.22
CA GLY A 67 -8.28 6.43 2.22
C GLY A 67 -7.36 5.32 2.71
N SER A 68 -6.25 5.67 3.34
CA SER A 68 -5.27 4.72 3.90
C SER A 68 -5.89 3.84 4.98
N ILE A 69 -6.45 4.44 6.03
CA ILE A 69 -7.05 3.68 7.15
C ILE A 69 -8.27 2.86 6.72
N SER A 70 -9.02 3.29 5.69
CA SER A 70 -10.11 2.51 5.11
C SER A 70 -9.60 1.26 4.41
N SER A 71 -8.43 1.32 3.77
CA SER A 71 -7.75 0.15 3.20
C SER A 71 -7.32 -0.83 4.30
N ASP A 72 -6.78 -0.32 5.41
CA ASP A 72 -6.40 -1.16 6.55
C ASP A 72 -7.59 -1.88 7.18
N ILE A 73 -8.74 -1.20 7.32
CA ILE A 73 -9.99 -1.83 7.77
C ILE A 73 -10.42 -2.94 6.81
N SER A 74 -10.29 -2.73 5.51
CA SER A 74 -10.60 -3.77 4.51
C SER A 74 -9.64 -4.96 4.59
N ASP A 75 -8.39 -4.72 4.93
CA ASP A 75 -7.43 -5.80 5.18
C ASP A 75 -7.78 -6.63 6.42
N VAL A 76 -8.28 -6.00 7.50
CA VAL A 76 -8.81 -6.72 8.67
C VAL A 76 -9.95 -7.66 8.28
N GLU A 77 -10.86 -7.20 7.42
CA GLU A 77 -12.00 -8.00 6.95
C GLU A 77 -11.58 -9.15 6.00
N ARG A 78 -10.49 -8.98 5.27
CA ARG A 78 -9.95 -9.94 4.29
C ARG A 78 -9.04 -10.99 4.90
N LEU A 79 -8.22 -10.59 5.86
CA LEU A 79 -7.29 -11.46 6.56
C LEU A 79 -8.00 -12.22 7.68
N ASP A 80 -7.51 -13.41 8.02
CA ASP A 80 -8.03 -14.19 9.15
C ASP A 80 -7.53 -13.59 10.47
N THR A 81 -8.22 -12.53 10.93
CA THR A 81 -7.87 -11.75 12.12
C THR A 81 -8.64 -12.24 13.33
N ASP A 82 -8.02 -12.13 14.52
CA ASP A 82 -8.70 -12.36 15.79
C ASP A 82 -9.63 -11.18 16.14
N PRO A 83 -10.96 -11.36 16.17
CA PRO A 83 -11.90 -10.27 16.45
C PRO A 83 -11.65 -9.61 17.81
N ALA A 84 -11.25 -10.38 18.84
CA ALA A 84 -11.01 -9.81 20.16
C ALA A 84 -9.88 -8.78 20.16
N THR A 85 -8.91 -8.93 19.28
CA THR A 85 -7.79 -8.01 19.12
C THR A 85 -8.15 -6.86 18.17
N PHE A 86 -8.79 -7.15 17.03
CA PHE A 86 -8.97 -6.17 15.96
C PHE A 86 -10.26 -5.33 16.06
N ASP A 87 -11.37 -5.85 16.62
CA ASP A 87 -12.62 -5.11 16.73
C ASP A 87 -12.49 -3.75 17.45
N PRO A 88 -11.76 -3.63 18.58
CA PRO A 88 -11.54 -2.34 19.23
C PRO A 88 -10.76 -1.35 18.35
N MET A 89 -9.75 -1.83 17.61
CA MET A 89 -8.92 -1.01 16.72
C MET A 89 -9.72 -0.53 15.51
N VAL A 90 -10.57 -1.39 14.95
CA VAL A 90 -11.47 -1.03 13.84
C VAL A 90 -12.52 -0.03 14.30
N ALA A 91 -13.04 -0.17 15.53
CA ALA A 91 -13.98 0.79 16.10
C ALA A 91 -13.36 2.18 16.29
N ASP A 92 -12.13 2.25 16.79
CA ASP A 92 -11.35 3.48 16.93
C ASP A 92 -11.05 4.11 15.57
N ALA A 93 -10.61 3.32 14.60
CA ALA A 93 -10.37 3.76 13.23
C ALA A 93 -11.61 4.36 12.57
N ARG A 94 -12.79 3.74 12.76
CA ARG A 94 -14.05 4.26 12.27
C ARG A 94 -14.46 5.57 12.95
N ALA A 95 -14.20 5.71 14.26
CA ALA A 95 -14.41 6.95 14.99
C ALA A 95 -13.53 8.08 14.48
N ALA A 96 -12.22 7.80 14.24
CA ALA A 96 -11.28 8.76 13.68
C ALA A 96 -11.68 9.21 12.25
N ILE A 97 -12.18 8.28 11.42
CA ILE A 97 -12.74 8.62 10.10
C ILE A 97 -13.94 9.55 10.22
N ALA A 98 -14.85 9.29 11.16
CA ALA A 98 -16.02 10.14 11.35
C ALA A 98 -15.65 11.56 11.79
N GLU A 99 -14.67 11.71 12.69
CA GLU A 99 -14.13 13.02 13.09
C GLU A 99 -13.49 13.75 11.91
N ALA A 100 -12.70 13.06 11.10
CA ALA A 100 -12.07 13.63 9.92
C ALA A 100 -13.08 14.09 8.87
N GLN A 101 -14.14 13.32 8.64
CA GLN A 101 -15.25 13.70 7.75
C GLN A 101 -16.00 14.93 8.28
N ALA A 102 -16.23 15.01 9.60
CA ALA A 102 -16.81 16.19 10.22
C ALA A 102 -15.92 17.43 10.04
N ALA A 103 -14.62 17.30 10.22
CA ALA A 103 -13.65 18.37 10.02
C ALA A 103 -13.60 18.84 8.56
N LEU A 104 -13.68 17.93 7.59
CA LEU A 104 -13.79 18.27 6.16
C LEU A 104 -15.07 19.05 5.84
N ALA A 105 -16.17 18.77 6.55
CA ALA A 105 -17.43 19.51 6.45
C ALA A 105 -17.45 20.84 7.24
N ASN A 106 -16.28 21.30 7.73
CA ASN A 106 -16.10 22.48 8.61
C ASN A 106 -16.81 22.35 9.97
N ASN A 107 -16.99 21.14 10.46
CA ASN A 107 -17.60 20.83 11.75
C ASN A 107 -16.62 20.04 12.64
N GLY A 108 -15.53 20.69 13.06
CA GLY A 108 -14.50 20.10 13.89
C GLY A 108 -13.13 20.73 13.69
N ASP A 109 -12.15 20.27 14.44
CA ASP A 109 -10.75 20.66 14.32
C ASP A 109 -10.01 19.74 13.34
N PRO A 110 -9.53 20.24 12.17
CA PRO A 110 -8.86 19.42 11.19
C PRO A 110 -7.51 18.86 11.68
N LEU A 111 -6.82 19.57 12.58
CA LEU A 111 -5.52 19.11 13.10
C LEU A 111 -5.72 17.97 14.09
N ALA A 112 -6.64 18.13 15.05
CA ALA A 112 -6.97 17.08 16.01
C ALA A 112 -7.47 15.81 15.31
N ALA A 113 -8.33 15.95 14.30
CA ALA A 113 -8.84 14.85 13.50
C ALA A 113 -7.72 14.12 12.73
N LEU A 114 -6.74 14.87 12.18
CA LEU A 114 -5.59 14.29 11.49
C LEU A 114 -4.66 13.53 12.45
N GLU A 115 -4.47 14.04 13.65
CA GLU A 115 -3.69 13.35 14.70
C GLU A 115 -4.36 12.06 15.15
N HIS A 116 -5.68 12.06 15.36
CA HIS A 116 -6.44 10.87 15.73
C HIS A 116 -6.40 9.82 14.61
N LEU A 117 -6.63 10.20 13.34
CA LEU A 117 -6.50 9.30 12.20
C LEU A 117 -5.13 8.62 12.14
N ARG A 118 -4.06 9.39 12.30
CA ARG A 118 -2.69 8.86 12.27
C ARG A 118 -2.40 7.92 13.42
N ALA A 119 -2.90 8.20 14.61
CA ALA A 119 -2.73 7.33 15.77
C ALA A 119 -3.47 5.99 15.58
N ALA A 120 -4.72 6.04 15.11
CA ALA A 120 -5.51 4.85 14.83
C ALA A 120 -4.90 4.02 13.66
N GLU A 121 -4.47 4.69 12.58
CA GLU A 121 -3.78 4.06 11.45
C GLU A 121 -2.50 3.35 11.91
N ALA A 122 -1.63 4.02 12.67
CA ALA A 122 -0.39 3.43 13.14
C ALA A 122 -0.63 2.20 14.03
N THR A 123 -1.68 2.22 14.85
CA THR A 123 -2.06 1.09 15.71
C THR A 123 -2.53 -0.11 14.87
N LEU A 124 -3.39 0.14 13.89
CA LEU A 124 -3.96 -0.88 13.02
C LEU A 124 -2.89 -1.46 12.08
N ASP A 125 -2.04 -0.62 11.49
CA ASP A 125 -0.96 -1.02 10.61
C ASP A 125 0.09 -1.88 11.33
N ALA A 126 0.46 -1.51 12.57
CA ALA A 126 1.38 -2.31 13.38
C ALA A 126 0.80 -3.71 13.71
N ALA A 127 -0.51 -3.81 13.94
CA ALA A 127 -1.18 -5.08 14.19
C ALA A 127 -1.32 -5.94 12.91
N LEU A 128 -1.53 -5.31 11.75
CA LEU A 128 -1.65 -5.98 10.45
C LEU A 128 -0.31 -6.40 9.84
N ALA A 129 0.79 -5.73 10.18
CA ALA A 129 2.10 -5.97 9.58
C ALA A 129 2.55 -7.44 9.58
N PRO A 130 2.45 -8.22 10.70
CA PRO A 130 2.82 -9.63 10.70
C PRO A 130 1.92 -10.45 9.77
N LEU A 131 0.61 -10.21 9.75
CA LEU A 131 -0.35 -10.95 8.92
C LEU A 131 -0.11 -10.71 7.43
N ARG A 132 0.14 -9.46 7.04
CA ARG A 132 0.52 -9.10 5.66
C ARG A 132 1.83 -9.79 5.24
N SER A 133 2.82 -9.85 6.15
CA SER A 133 4.09 -10.53 5.89
C SER A 133 3.93 -12.04 5.71
N GLU A 134 3.07 -12.68 6.51
CA GLU A 134 2.74 -14.10 6.39
C GLU A 134 2.02 -14.38 5.07
N GLU A 135 1.01 -13.59 4.71
CA GLU A 135 0.30 -13.70 3.44
C GLU A 135 1.24 -13.54 2.24
N GLU A 136 2.12 -12.54 2.26
CA GLU A 136 3.11 -12.33 1.19
C GLU A 136 4.08 -13.49 1.06
N THR A 137 4.52 -14.05 2.19
CA THR A 137 5.42 -15.21 2.21
C THR A 137 4.72 -16.45 1.66
N TYR A 138 3.46 -16.69 2.06
CA TYR A 138 2.63 -17.76 1.53
C TYR A 138 2.42 -17.61 0.02
N ASN A 139 2.04 -16.43 -0.46
CA ASN A 139 1.81 -16.16 -1.88
C ASN A 139 3.08 -16.35 -2.72
N ARG A 140 4.24 -15.95 -2.21
CA ARG A 140 5.54 -16.21 -2.87
C ARG A 140 5.86 -17.70 -2.94
N ALA A 141 5.66 -18.43 -1.84
CA ALA A 141 5.85 -19.88 -1.81
C ALA A 141 4.89 -20.60 -2.78
N ARG A 142 3.61 -20.21 -2.80
CA ARG A 142 2.60 -20.77 -3.71
C ARG A 142 2.96 -20.53 -5.18
N SER A 143 3.39 -19.32 -5.52
CA SER A 143 3.84 -19.00 -6.89
C SER A 143 5.06 -19.85 -7.31
N SER A 144 6.00 -20.03 -6.40
CA SER A 144 7.16 -20.91 -6.61
C SER A 144 6.74 -22.37 -6.77
N ALA A 145 5.82 -22.86 -5.93
CA ALA A 145 5.28 -24.20 -6.01
C ALA A 145 4.60 -24.48 -7.35
N GLN A 146 3.79 -23.54 -7.85
CA GLN A 146 3.14 -23.64 -9.17
C GLN A 146 4.16 -23.74 -10.30
N ALA A 147 5.23 -22.96 -10.26
CA ALA A 147 6.30 -23.04 -11.26
C ALA A 147 7.04 -24.40 -11.21
N GLN A 148 7.36 -24.90 -10.01
CA GLN A 148 8.00 -26.19 -9.83
C GLN A 148 7.08 -27.35 -10.26
N LEU A 149 5.80 -27.24 -9.95
CA LEU A 149 4.79 -28.23 -10.37
C LEU A 149 4.73 -28.34 -11.90
N SER A 150 4.70 -27.23 -12.63
CA SER A 150 4.68 -27.23 -14.09
C SER A 150 5.93 -27.87 -14.69
N LEU A 151 7.11 -27.65 -14.08
CA LEU A 151 8.35 -28.30 -14.49
C LEU A 151 8.31 -29.82 -14.22
N ALA A 152 7.79 -30.23 -13.05
CA ALA A 152 7.64 -31.64 -12.70
C ALA A 152 6.63 -32.36 -13.63
N GLU A 153 5.50 -31.73 -13.94
CA GLU A 153 4.52 -32.25 -14.92
C GLU A 153 5.16 -32.51 -16.29
N SER A 154 5.95 -31.58 -16.76
CA SER A 154 6.67 -31.72 -18.02
C SER A 154 7.68 -32.87 -17.99
N ALA A 155 8.43 -32.98 -16.90
CA ALA A 155 9.44 -34.06 -16.73
C ALA A 155 8.78 -35.45 -16.63
N VAL A 156 7.73 -35.60 -15.83
CA VAL A 156 6.98 -36.86 -15.67
C VAL A 156 6.35 -37.26 -17.01
N ALA A 157 5.70 -36.33 -17.72
CA ALA A 157 5.13 -36.61 -19.04
C ALA A 157 6.20 -37.03 -20.10
N GLN A 158 7.43 -36.54 -19.98
CA GLN A 158 8.53 -37.01 -20.82
C GLN A 158 8.96 -38.43 -20.45
N ALA A 159 9.07 -38.72 -19.14
CA ALA A 159 9.41 -40.04 -18.64
C ALA A 159 8.34 -41.10 -19.02
N GLU A 160 7.05 -40.75 -18.92
CA GLU A 160 5.95 -41.59 -19.36
C GLU A 160 6.04 -41.95 -20.89
N ARG A 161 6.29 -40.93 -21.72
CA ARG A 161 6.48 -41.14 -23.17
C ARG A 161 7.71 -42.01 -23.47
N TYR A 162 8.78 -41.84 -22.73
CA TYR A 162 9.98 -42.64 -22.83
C TYR A 162 9.68 -44.11 -22.55
N VAL A 163 8.97 -44.42 -21.45
CA VAL A 163 8.57 -45.75 -21.04
C VAL A 163 7.58 -46.37 -22.05
N GLN A 164 6.57 -45.62 -22.49
CA GLN A 164 5.56 -46.07 -23.45
C GLN A 164 6.15 -46.47 -24.81
N GLY A 165 7.11 -45.67 -25.29
CA GLY A 165 7.75 -45.97 -26.59
C GLY A 165 8.66 -47.21 -26.58
N ARG A 166 8.89 -47.85 -25.41
CA ARG A 166 9.86 -48.94 -25.22
C ARG A 166 9.34 -50.10 -24.37
N ARG A 167 8.02 -50.34 -24.40
CA ARG A 167 7.29 -51.30 -23.56
C ARG A 167 7.89 -52.72 -23.45
N GLY A 168 8.63 -53.20 -24.49
CA GLY A 168 9.23 -54.52 -24.52
C GLY A 168 10.63 -54.64 -23.92
N ALA A 169 11.31 -53.50 -23.62
CA ALA A 169 12.73 -53.48 -23.24
C ALA A 169 12.97 -52.76 -21.90
N ILE A 170 11.90 -52.51 -21.13
CA ILE A 170 11.96 -51.72 -19.87
C ILE A 170 11.90 -52.64 -18.68
N ASP A 171 12.91 -52.50 -17.81
CA ASP A 171 13.03 -53.20 -16.54
C ASP A 171 11.91 -52.79 -15.55
N LEU A 172 11.59 -53.70 -14.62
CA LEU A 172 10.65 -53.48 -13.53
C LEU A 172 11.04 -52.27 -12.66
N GLN A 173 12.35 -52.10 -12.46
CA GLN A 173 12.90 -50.98 -11.67
C GLN A 173 12.53 -49.60 -12.28
N VAL A 174 12.63 -49.48 -13.59
CA VAL A 174 12.29 -48.23 -14.30
C VAL A 174 10.79 -47.91 -14.18
N ARG A 175 9.93 -48.93 -14.24
CA ARG A 175 8.47 -48.79 -14.05
C ARG A 175 8.13 -48.38 -12.61
N SER A 176 8.84 -48.95 -11.60
CA SER A 176 8.68 -48.55 -10.22
C SER A 176 9.09 -47.09 -10.00
N THR A 177 10.24 -46.65 -10.56
CA THR A 177 10.70 -45.26 -10.45
C THR A 177 9.74 -44.29 -11.13
N LEU A 178 9.12 -44.67 -12.26
CA LEU A 178 8.08 -43.85 -12.91
C LEU A 178 6.83 -43.71 -12.00
N ASN A 179 6.38 -44.81 -11.38
CA ASN A 179 5.28 -44.77 -10.43
C ASN A 179 5.60 -43.87 -9.22
N ASP A 180 6.84 -43.87 -8.72
CA ASP A 180 7.28 -42.98 -7.65
C ASP A 180 7.22 -41.52 -8.09
N ALA A 181 7.60 -41.23 -9.37
CA ALA A 181 7.48 -39.89 -9.94
C ALA A 181 6.03 -39.42 -10.03
N GLU A 182 5.12 -40.28 -10.48
CA GLU A 182 3.68 -39.99 -10.56
C GLU A 182 3.06 -39.79 -9.17
N GLN A 183 3.47 -40.58 -8.18
CA GLN A 183 3.00 -40.43 -6.78
C GLN A 183 3.47 -39.08 -6.19
N ALA A 184 4.75 -38.73 -6.37
CA ALA A 184 5.28 -37.46 -5.92
C ALA A 184 4.60 -36.28 -6.62
N LEU A 185 4.28 -36.40 -7.91
CA LEU A 185 3.54 -35.37 -8.65
C LEU A 185 2.10 -35.18 -8.09
N ARG A 186 1.41 -36.26 -7.75
CA ARG A 186 0.08 -36.18 -7.11
C ARG A 186 0.18 -35.49 -5.75
N ALA A 187 1.14 -35.89 -4.93
CA ALA A 187 1.38 -35.27 -3.62
C ALA A 187 1.68 -33.75 -3.75
N ALA A 188 2.45 -33.35 -4.77
CA ALA A 188 2.70 -31.94 -5.04
C ALA A 188 1.40 -31.16 -5.38
N ARG A 189 0.52 -31.73 -6.20
CA ARG A 189 -0.78 -31.12 -6.54
C ARG A 189 -1.70 -30.97 -5.32
N GLU A 190 -1.74 -31.97 -4.46
CA GLU A 190 -2.57 -31.97 -3.25
C GLU A 190 -2.07 -30.94 -2.21
N ALA A 191 -0.75 -30.76 -2.11
CA ALA A 191 -0.16 -29.85 -1.13
C ALA A 191 -0.18 -28.38 -1.52
N ILE A 192 -0.39 -28.03 -2.81
CA ILE A 192 -0.13 -26.68 -3.34
C ILE A 192 -0.93 -25.57 -2.66
N GLU A 193 -2.16 -25.86 -2.22
CA GLU A 193 -3.05 -24.88 -1.57
C GLU A 193 -2.90 -24.84 -0.06
N ASN A 194 -2.44 -25.91 0.58
CA ASN A 194 -2.36 -25.98 2.05
C ASN A 194 -0.93 -25.88 2.58
N ASP A 195 0.05 -26.38 1.84
CA ASP A 195 1.47 -26.34 2.17
C ASP A 195 2.32 -26.21 0.89
N PRO A 196 2.46 -24.97 0.37
CA PRO A 196 3.24 -24.71 -0.83
C PRO A 196 4.71 -25.17 -0.71
N THR A 197 5.26 -25.16 0.51
CA THR A 197 6.65 -25.60 0.76
C THR A 197 6.80 -27.11 0.59
N ALA A 198 5.85 -27.88 1.12
CA ALA A 198 5.79 -29.33 0.87
C ALA A 198 5.54 -29.61 -0.63
N ALA A 199 4.70 -28.83 -1.29
CA ALA A 199 4.45 -28.97 -2.73
C ALA A 199 5.74 -28.79 -3.56
N ILE A 200 6.58 -27.81 -3.24
CA ILE A 200 7.90 -27.63 -3.87
C ILE A 200 8.77 -28.86 -3.71
N THR A 201 8.81 -29.42 -2.50
CA THR A 201 9.60 -30.62 -2.19
C THR A 201 9.10 -31.83 -3.00
N HIS A 202 7.79 -32.05 -3.03
CA HIS A 202 7.17 -33.13 -3.81
C HIS A 202 7.40 -32.96 -5.31
N ALA A 203 7.26 -31.76 -5.85
CA ALA A 203 7.53 -31.47 -7.26
C ALA A 203 8.99 -31.71 -7.63
N SER A 204 9.92 -31.33 -6.75
CA SER A 204 11.35 -31.61 -6.93
C SER A 204 11.65 -33.12 -6.95
N ASN A 205 11.03 -33.87 -6.04
CA ASN A 205 11.13 -35.33 -6.01
C ASN A 205 10.57 -35.98 -7.27
N ALA A 206 9.38 -35.55 -7.72
CA ALA A 206 8.78 -36.04 -8.96
C ALA A 206 9.71 -35.84 -10.16
N ARG A 207 10.31 -34.67 -10.26
CA ARG A 207 11.29 -34.36 -11.31
C ARG A 207 12.54 -35.23 -11.19
N ALA A 208 13.11 -35.39 -9.98
CA ALA A 208 14.29 -36.21 -9.78
C ALA A 208 14.04 -37.69 -10.14
N PHE A 209 12.86 -38.23 -9.83
CA PHE A 209 12.49 -39.58 -10.26
C PHE A 209 12.31 -39.67 -11.78
N ALA A 210 11.65 -38.70 -12.42
CA ALA A 210 11.50 -38.66 -13.87
C ALA A 210 12.87 -38.58 -14.59
N ASP A 211 13.79 -37.77 -14.09
CA ASP A 211 15.17 -37.68 -14.62
C ASP A 211 15.92 -39.02 -14.51
N ARG A 212 15.72 -39.76 -13.39
CA ARG A 212 16.30 -41.11 -13.23
C ARG A 212 15.73 -42.10 -14.25
N VAL A 213 14.44 -42.07 -14.52
CA VAL A 213 13.81 -42.89 -15.57
C VAL A 213 14.47 -42.62 -16.92
N MET A 214 14.70 -41.36 -17.26
CA MET A 214 15.30 -40.95 -18.53
C MET A 214 16.80 -41.29 -18.63
N ALA A 215 17.50 -41.33 -17.49
CA ALA A 215 18.95 -41.62 -17.44
C ALA A 215 19.27 -43.13 -17.47
N THR A 216 18.26 -44.01 -17.25
CA THR A 216 18.52 -45.48 -17.23
C THR A 216 18.74 -46.03 -18.63
N PRO A 217 19.95 -46.62 -18.93
CA PRO A 217 20.21 -47.20 -20.21
C PRO A 217 19.31 -48.43 -20.49
N ILE A 218 18.84 -48.53 -21.70
CA ILE A 218 18.06 -49.72 -22.13
C ILE A 218 19.03 -50.84 -22.38
N GLN A 219 18.93 -51.93 -21.67
CA GLN A 219 19.61 -53.16 -22.07
C GLN A 219 18.82 -53.79 -23.24
N PRO A 220 19.46 -54.03 -24.42
CA PRO A 220 18.81 -54.80 -25.43
C PRO A 220 18.51 -56.18 -24.87
N ALA A 221 17.26 -56.66 -25.10
CA ALA A 221 16.89 -58.01 -24.71
C ALA A 221 17.95 -59.00 -25.29
N ALA A 222 18.59 -59.75 -24.40
CA ALA A 222 19.49 -60.81 -24.82
C ALA A 222 18.66 -61.81 -25.64
N GLY A 223 18.97 -61.85 -26.94
CA GLY A 223 18.34 -62.77 -27.92
C GLY A 223 18.74 -64.24 -27.63
#